data_1250f5fcd3ffda3f754fdb7ea45aa999
#
_entry.id   1250f5fcd3ffda3f754fdb7ea45aa999
#
_cell.length_a   1.000
_cell.length_b   1.000
_cell.length_c   1.000
_cell.angle_alpha   90.00
_cell.angle_beta   90.00
_cell.angle_gamma   90.00
#
_symmetry.space_group_name_H-M   'P 1'
#
loop_
_entity.id
_entity.type
_entity.pdbx_description
1 polymer ?
#
loop_
_entity_poly.entity_id
_entity_poly.type
_entity_poly.pdbx_seq_one_letter_code
_entity_poly.pdbx_strand_id
1 'polypeptide(L)'
;MRWFIVSPWALTWDDENYYLVAYDDLDSKIKHYRVDKMMRLSVEGDMREGKEIFKNFDMAAYSKATFGMYSGKKTRVHIQFPNNMCGVFIDRFGKEVSFRKVDEDNSSVAVDVAISPQFFGWIFSLGREVKVVGPDEVVDQMKIAADEFARNYS
;
A
#
# COMPACT_ATOMS: atom_id res chain seq x y z
N MET A 1 -0.70 22.01 18.91
CA MET A 1 0.40 21.10 18.54
C MET A 1 0.20 19.79 19.30
N ARG A 2 0.25 18.66 18.59
CA ARG A 2 0.09 17.34 19.24
C ARG A 2 1.46 16.65 19.28
N TRP A 3 1.81 16.11 20.43
CA TRP A 3 2.99 15.25 20.60
C TRP A 3 2.61 13.79 20.39
N PHE A 4 3.52 13.05 19.79
CA PHE A 4 3.40 11.61 19.60
C PHE A 4 4.61 10.95 20.26
N ILE A 5 4.36 10.04 21.19
CA ILE A 5 5.38 9.20 21.83
C ILE A 5 5.31 7.85 21.13
N VAL A 6 6.37 7.49 20.47
CA VAL A 6 6.41 6.28 19.63
C VAL A 6 7.74 5.57 19.77
N SER A 7 7.70 4.26 19.65
CA SER A 7 8.90 3.41 19.64
C SER A 7 9.30 3.12 18.19
N PRO A 8 10.44 3.67 17.71
CA PRO A 8 10.86 3.49 16.31
C PRO A 8 11.40 2.10 16.06
N TRP A 9 10.98 1.45 14.96
CA TRP A 9 11.42 0.10 14.62
C TRP A 9 12.03 -0.01 13.23
N ALA A 10 11.57 0.76 12.25
CA ALA A 10 12.12 0.73 10.90
C ALA A 10 11.92 2.05 10.16
N LEU A 11 12.79 2.30 9.19
CA LEU A 11 12.59 3.30 8.15
C LEU A 11 12.32 2.59 6.84
N THR A 12 11.36 3.10 6.09
CA THR A 12 11.07 2.60 4.75
C THR A 12 10.90 3.76 3.78
N TRP A 13 11.16 3.48 2.52
CA TRP A 13 10.99 4.43 1.42
C TRP A 13 9.79 4.01 0.59
N ASP A 14 8.86 4.91 0.35
CA ASP A 14 7.74 4.71 -0.53
C ASP A 14 7.29 6.03 -1.16
N ASP A 15 6.99 6.02 -2.45
CA ASP A 15 6.51 7.17 -3.20
C ASP A 15 7.29 8.47 -2.91
N GLU A 16 8.63 8.39 -3.09
CA GLU A 16 9.58 9.49 -2.89
C GLU A 16 9.67 10.05 -1.46
N ASN A 17 9.12 9.36 -0.47
CA ASN A 17 9.15 9.77 0.92
C ASN A 17 9.72 8.70 1.85
N TYR A 18 10.38 9.14 2.91
CA TYR A 18 10.73 8.28 4.03
C TYR A 18 9.58 8.22 5.04
N TYR A 19 9.34 7.03 5.53
CA TYR A 19 8.39 6.76 6.60
C TYR A 19 9.06 6.06 7.76
N LEU A 20 8.80 6.55 8.96
CA LEU A 20 9.14 5.86 10.20
C LEU A 20 8.00 4.90 10.53
N VAL A 21 8.31 3.60 10.57
CA VAL A 21 7.39 2.59 11.09
C VAL A 21 7.68 2.42 12.57
N ALA A 22 6.69 2.66 13.38
CA ALA A 22 6.83 2.73 14.84
C ALA A 22 5.63 2.12 15.56
N TYR A 23 5.86 1.68 16.78
CA TYR A 23 4.81 1.30 17.70
C TYR A 23 4.33 2.54 18.45
N ASP A 24 3.03 2.79 18.41
CA ASP A 24 2.37 3.85 19.15
C ASP A 24 1.86 3.27 20.48
N ASP A 25 2.46 3.71 21.58
CA ASP A 25 2.19 3.15 22.91
C ASP A 25 0.76 3.45 23.38
N LEU A 26 0.19 4.58 22.96
CA LEU A 26 -1.17 4.96 23.35
C LEU A 26 -2.24 4.08 22.71
N ASP A 27 -2.04 3.80 21.42
CA ASP A 27 -3.01 3.02 20.64
C ASP A 27 -2.64 1.53 20.57
N SER A 28 -1.46 1.15 21.09
CA SER A 28 -0.91 -0.23 21.03
C SER A 28 -0.91 -0.80 19.60
N LYS A 29 -0.52 0.03 18.63
CA LYS A 29 -0.56 -0.30 17.20
C LYS A 29 0.71 0.11 16.48
N ILE A 30 1.00 -0.62 15.40
CA ILE A 30 1.99 -0.18 14.42
C ILE A 30 1.39 0.96 13.60
N LYS A 31 2.10 2.06 13.53
CA LYS A 31 1.80 3.23 12.71
C LYS A 31 3.00 3.61 11.87
N HIS A 32 2.78 4.43 10.87
CA HIS A 32 3.85 4.99 10.06
C HIS A 32 3.69 6.51 9.97
N TYR A 33 4.81 7.20 10.00
CA TYR A 33 4.88 8.65 10.05
C TYR A 33 5.82 9.15 8.97
N ARG A 34 5.38 10.12 8.18
CA ARG A 34 6.25 10.77 7.19
C ARG A 34 7.35 11.56 7.89
N VAL A 35 8.58 11.22 7.57
CA VAL A 35 9.76 11.84 8.20
C VAL A 35 9.84 13.34 7.91
N ASP A 36 9.54 13.76 6.69
CA ASP A 36 9.56 15.18 6.28
C ASP A 36 8.49 16.05 6.97
N LYS A 37 7.49 15.44 7.59
CA LYS A 37 6.44 16.13 8.36
C LYS A 37 6.72 16.21 9.86
N MET A 38 7.78 15.58 10.32
CA MET A 38 8.16 15.59 11.73
C MET A 38 8.75 16.94 12.12
N MET A 39 8.32 17.46 13.26
CA MET A 39 8.84 18.70 13.83
C MET A 39 9.19 18.48 15.30
N ARG A 40 10.27 19.12 15.77
CA ARG A 40 10.69 19.10 17.17
C ARG A 40 10.90 17.68 17.73
N LEU A 41 11.70 16.88 17.01
CA LEU A 41 12.07 15.55 17.46
C LEU A 41 12.92 15.61 18.73
N SER A 42 12.61 14.73 19.67
CA SER A 42 13.46 14.44 20.83
C SER A 42 13.51 12.93 21.05
N VAL A 43 14.61 12.49 21.62
CA VAL A 43 14.76 11.09 22.04
C VAL A 43 14.49 11.05 23.54
N GLU A 44 13.51 10.23 23.92
CA GLU A 44 13.21 9.98 25.32
C GLU A 44 14.16 8.93 25.92
N GLY A 45 14.28 8.90 27.23
CA GLY A 45 15.18 7.98 27.94
C GLY A 45 14.64 6.56 28.11
N ASP A 46 13.42 6.32 27.69
CA ASP A 46 12.75 5.05 27.88
C ASP A 46 13.14 4.02 26.82
N MET A 47 13.00 2.75 27.16
CA MET A 47 13.24 1.64 26.23
C MET A 47 12.11 1.56 25.20
N ARG A 48 12.46 1.11 23.97
CA ARG A 48 11.46 0.88 22.92
C ARG A 48 10.45 -0.19 23.33
N GLU A 49 9.19 0.11 23.10
CA GLU A 49 8.06 -0.81 23.23
C GLU A 49 7.72 -1.51 21.91
N GLY A 50 6.87 -2.52 21.95
CA GLY A 50 6.37 -3.21 20.74
C GLY A 50 7.27 -4.32 20.21
N LYS A 51 8.31 -4.75 20.93
CA LYS A 51 9.26 -5.79 20.49
C LYS A 51 8.57 -7.08 20.04
N GLU A 52 7.58 -7.54 20.76
CA GLU A 52 6.88 -8.79 20.43
C GLU A 52 6.07 -8.70 19.12
N ILE A 53 5.50 -7.52 18.85
CA ILE A 53 4.77 -7.28 17.61
C ILE A 53 5.74 -7.29 16.40
N PHE A 54 6.90 -6.64 16.53
CA PHE A 54 7.88 -6.56 15.47
C PHE A 54 8.75 -7.81 15.29
N LYS A 55 8.76 -8.72 16.23
CA LYS A 55 9.54 -9.96 16.14
C LYS A 55 9.20 -10.80 14.92
N ASN A 56 7.93 -10.85 14.54
CA ASN A 56 7.42 -11.60 13.39
C ASN A 56 6.85 -10.67 12.28
N PHE A 57 7.16 -9.39 12.35
CA PHE A 57 6.66 -8.39 11.42
C PHE A 57 7.47 -8.41 10.11
N ASP A 58 6.79 -8.68 9.00
CA ASP A 58 7.41 -8.64 7.67
C ASP A 58 7.26 -7.24 7.05
N MET A 59 8.33 -6.45 7.13
CA MET A 59 8.39 -5.10 6.55
C MET A 59 8.21 -5.10 5.05
N ALA A 60 8.75 -6.11 4.34
CA ALA A 60 8.64 -6.18 2.90
C ALA A 60 7.19 -6.44 2.47
N ALA A 61 6.51 -7.40 3.12
CA ALA A 61 5.11 -7.68 2.88
C ALA A 61 4.22 -6.47 3.22
N TYR A 62 4.50 -5.80 4.33
CA TYR A 62 3.78 -4.60 4.75
C TYR A 62 3.90 -3.48 3.71
N SER A 63 5.10 -3.18 3.25
CA SER A 63 5.35 -2.13 2.25
C SER A 63 4.74 -2.45 0.90
N LYS A 64 4.80 -3.72 0.46
CA LYS A 64 4.21 -4.17 -0.81
C LYS A 64 2.68 -4.11 -0.81
N ALA A 65 2.04 -4.37 0.33
CA ALA A 65 0.60 -4.39 0.45
C ALA A 65 -0.02 -2.99 0.64
N THR A 66 0.79 -2.00 1.07
CA THR A 66 0.31 -0.66 1.44
C THR A 66 0.81 0.40 0.48
N PHE A 67 0.01 0.78 -0.52
CA PHE A 67 0.33 1.87 -1.45
C PHE A 67 0.28 3.21 -0.74
N GLY A 68 1.36 4.03 -0.88
CA GLY A 68 1.48 5.33 -0.23
C GLY A 68 1.53 5.26 1.30
N MET A 69 1.90 4.09 1.87
CA MET A 69 1.99 3.86 3.31
C MET A 69 0.71 4.18 4.09
N TYR A 70 -0.45 3.96 3.49
CA TYR A 70 -1.72 4.05 4.20
C TYR A 70 -2.01 2.78 4.98
N SER A 71 -2.29 2.92 6.26
CA SER A 71 -2.81 1.82 7.06
C SER A 71 -4.28 1.58 6.71
N GLY A 72 -4.60 0.38 6.31
CA GLY A 72 -5.96 -0.01 5.97
C GLY A 72 -6.13 -1.51 5.95
N LYS A 73 -7.37 -1.94 5.83
CA LYS A 73 -7.68 -3.36 5.65
C LYS A 73 -7.08 -3.84 4.33
N LYS A 74 -6.25 -4.87 4.40
CA LYS A 74 -5.73 -5.54 3.21
C LYS A 74 -6.84 -6.36 2.56
N THR A 75 -6.99 -6.19 1.26
CA THR A 75 -7.97 -6.91 0.46
C THR A 75 -7.25 -7.62 -0.67
N ARG A 76 -7.60 -8.88 -0.89
CA ARG A 76 -7.09 -9.62 -2.04
C ARG A 76 -7.83 -9.20 -3.28
N VAL A 77 -7.10 -8.58 -4.21
CA VAL A 77 -7.65 -8.08 -5.48
C VAL A 77 -7.15 -8.91 -6.64
N HIS A 78 -8.00 -9.04 -7.65
CA HIS A 78 -7.66 -9.69 -8.91
C HIS A 78 -7.54 -8.61 -9.99
N ILE A 79 -6.38 -8.56 -10.65
CA ILE A 79 -6.07 -7.55 -11.68
C ILE A 79 -5.78 -8.28 -12.97
N GLN A 80 -6.44 -7.87 -14.05
CA GLN A 80 -6.20 -8.35 -15.40
C GLN A 80 -5.43 -7.30 -16.21
N PHE A 81 -4.49 -7.74 -17.02
CA PHE A 81 -3.60 -6.87 -17.76
C PHE A 81 -3.01 -7.57 -19.00
N PRO A 82 -2.53 -6.83 -20.01
CA PRO A 82 -1.83 -7.40 -21.16
C PRO A 82 -0.55 -8.14 -20.75
N ASN A 83 -0.22 -9.24 -21.42
CA ASN A 83 0.92 -10.10 -21.07
C ASN A 83 2.26 -9.36 -20.99
N ASN A 84 2.46 -8.32 -21.79
CA ASN A 84 3.68 -7.51 -21.79
C ASN A 84 3.86 -6.64 -20.52
N MET A 85 2.88 -6.62 -19.64
CA MET A 85 2.92 -5.85 -18.38
C MET A 85 3.24 -6.71 -17.15
N CYS A 86 3.54 -7.98 -17.28
CA CYS A 86 3.92 -8.85 -16.16
C CYS A 86 5.05 -8.25 -15.32
N GLY A 87 6.05 -7.63 -15.95
CA GLY A 87 7.17 -6.99 -15.26
C GLY A 87 6.76 -5.89 -14.29
N VAL A 88 5.72 -5.11 -14.60
CA VAL A 88 5.20 -4.05 -13.72
C VAL A 88 4.72 -4.64 -12.38
N PHE A 89 4.05 -5.79 -12.44
CA PHE A 89 3.54 -6.46 -11.23
C PHE A 89 4.64 -7.17 -10.46
N ILE A 90 5.65 -7.72 -11.14
CA ILE A 90 6.85 -8.28 -10.50
C ILE A 90 7.61 -7.19 -9.75
N ASP A 91 7.81 -6.05 -10.37
CA ASP A 91 8.53 -4.92 -9.76
C ASP A 91 7.79 -4.39 -8.53
N ARG A 92 6.46 -4.34 -8.59
CA ARG A 92 5.65 -3.81 -7.48
C ARG A 92 5.46 -4.82 -6.35
N PHE A 93 5.19 -6.10 -6.66
CA PHE A 93 4.78 -7.11 -5.69
C PHE A 93 5.83 -8.20 -5.43
N GLY A 94 6.93 -8.20 -6.19
CA GLY A 94 8.00 -9.16 -6.06
C GLY A 94 7.87 -10.37 -6.99
N LYS A 95 8.92 -11.17 -7.05
CA LYS A 95 9.03 -12.32 -7.97
C LYS A 95 8.15 -13.50 -7.61
N GLU A 96 7.61 -13.52 -6.39
CA GLU A 96 6.76 -14.59 -5.87
C GLU A 96 5.31 -14.50 -6.33
N VAL A 97 4.95 -13.45 -7.09
CA VAL A 97 3.59 -13.33 -7.63
C VAL A 97 3.32 -14.42 -8.66
N SER A 98 2.11 -15.01 -8.57
CA SER A 98 1.64 -16.03 -9.49
C SER A 98 0.72 -15.43 -10.53
N PHE A 99 1.09 -15.56 -11.78
CA PHE A 99 0.26 -15.14 -12.90
C PHE A 99 -0.62 -16.29 -13.40
N ARG A 100 -1.83 -15.94 -13.82
CA ARG A 100 -2.73 -16.85 -14.52
C ARG A 100 -3.01 -16.33 -15.91
N LYS A 101 -2.95 -17.21 -16.90
CA LYS A 101 -3.38 -16.89 -18.25
C LYS A 101 -4.90 -16.70 -18.28
N VAL A 102 -5.35 -15.60 -18.85
CA VAL A 102 -6.77 -15.30 -19.07
C VAL A 102 -7.17 -15.70 -20.50
N ASP A 103 -6.39 -15.23 -21.45
CA ASP A 103 -6.52 -15.53 -22.88
C ASP A 103 -5.14 -15.44 -23.56
N GLU A 104 -5.09 -15.36 -24.88
CA GLU A 104 -3.82 -15.30 -25.62
C GLU A 104 -3.03 -14.01 -25.31
N ASP A 105 -3.72 -12.89 -25.08
CA ASP A 105 -3.13 -11.57 -24.94
C ASP A 105 -3.05 -11.08 -23.49
N ASN A 106 -3.83 -11.67 -22.59
CA ASN A 106 -4.00 -11.18 -21.22
C ASN A 106 -3.67 -12.22 -20.15
N SER A 107 -3.13 -11.71 -19.08
CA SER A 107 -2.89 -12.44 -17.83
C SER A 107 -3.59 -11.75 -16.65
N SER A 108 -3.66 -12.44 -15.53
CA SER A 108 -4.16 -11.88 -14.27
C SER A 108 -3.24 -12.24 -13.10
N VAL A 109 -3.33 -11.44 -12.06
CA VAL A 109 -2.63 -11.63 -10.79
C VAL A 109 -3.58 -11.39 -9.63
N ALA A 110 -3.38 -12.12 -8.54
CA ALA A 110 -4.07 -11.88 -7.27
C ALA A 110 -3.06 -11.38 -6.24
N VAL A 111 -3.30 -10.20 -5.68
CA VAL A 111 -2.40 -9.52 -4.74
C VAL A 111 -3.17 -8.91 -3.58
N ASP A 112 -2.50 -8.83 -2.42
CA ASP A 112 -3.06 -8.21 -1.22
C ASP A 112 -2.65 -6.74 -1.18
N VAL A 113 -3.64 -5.85 -1.18
CA VAL A 113 -3.42 -4.39 -1.18
C VAL A 113 -4.34 -3.69 -0.18
N ALA A 114 -3.90 -2.55 0.33
CA ALA A 114 -4.78 -1.62 1.01
C ALA A 114 -5.54 -0.81 -0.03
N ILE A 115 -6.86 -0.89 0.00
CA ILE A 115 -7.71 -0.11 -0.92
C ILE A 115 -7.67 1.36 -0.51
N SER A 116 -7.23 2.20 -1.41
CA SER A 116 -6.98 3.62 -1.16
C SER A 116 -7.00 4.42 -2.47
N PRO A 117 -7.11 5.75 -2.41
CA PRO A 117 -6.94 6.60 -3.59
C PRO A 117 -5.61 6.38 -4.32
N GLN A 118 -4.54 6.04 -3.61
CA GLN A 118 -3.24 5.72 -4.19
C GLN A 118 -3.29 4.44 -5.02
N PHE A 119 -3.97 3.42 -4.53
CA PHE A 119 -4.19 2.19 -5.30
C PHE A 119 -4.98 2.46 -6.58
N PHE A 120 -6.08 3.21 -6.49
CA PHE A 120 -6.87 3.58 -7.66
C PHE A 120 -6.05 4.40 -8.66
N GLY A 121 -5.31 5.40 -8.19
CA GLY A 121 -4.42 6.21 -9.01
C GLY A 121 -3.33 5.39 -9.68
N TRP A 122 -2.76 4.41 -8.98
CA TRP A 122 -1.78 3.50 -9.55
C TRP A 122 -2.38 2.66 -10.68
N ILE A 123 -3.54 2.05 -10.48
CA ILE A 123 -4.25 1.30 -11.54
C ILE A 123 -4.52 2.20 -12.75
N PHE A 124 -5.02 3.41 -12.54
CA PHE A 124 -5.27 4.37 -13.65
C PHE A 124 -3.99 4.76 -14.39
N SER A 125 -2.85 4.85 -13.68
CA SER A 125 -1.56 5.17 -14.29
C SER A 125 -1.06 4.10 -15.27
N LEU A 126 -1.54 2.86 -15.13
CA LEU A 126 -1.16 1.74 -16.00
C LEU A 126 -1.92 1.69 -17.32
N GLY A 127 -2.91 2.55 -17.49
CA GLY A 127 -3.70 2.64 -18.71
C GLY A 127 -4.97 1.80 -18.67
N ARG A 128 -5.81 2.01 -19.69
CA ARG A 128 -7.17 1.46 -19.76
C ARG A 128 -7.24 -0.07 -19.92
N GLU A 129 -6.16 -0.69 -20.35
CA GLU A 129 -6.10 -2.13 -20.56
C GLU A 129 -5.86 -2.92 -19.27
N VAL A 130 -5.47 -2.23 -18.20
CA VAL A 130 -5.32 -2.80 -16.85
C VAL A 130 -6.59 -2.54 -16.07
N LYS A 131 -7.17 -3.59 -15.50
CA LYS A 131 -8.41 -3.46 -14.75
C LYS A 131 -8.47 -4.41 -13.56
N VAL A 132 -9.07 -3.93 -12.48
CA VAL A 132 -9.47 -4.77 -11.35
C VAL A 132 -10.72 -5.54 -11.76
N VAL A 133 -10.66 -6.86 -11.66
CA VAL A 133 -11.78 -7.75 -12.04
C VAL A 133 -12.45 -8.42 -10.84
N GLY A 134 -11.93 -8.22 -9.65
CA GLY A 134 -12.52 -8.73 -8.41
C GLY A 134 -11.75 -8.29 -7.17
N PRO A 135 -12.37 -8.36 -6.00
CA PRO A 135 -13.79 -8.67 -5.76
C PRO A 135 -14.75 -7.56 -6.21
N ASP A 136 -16.04 -7.87 -6.34
CA ASP A 136 -17.06 -6.94 -6.86
C ASP A 136 -17.09 -5.61 -6.09
N GLU A 137 -16.95 -5.64 -4.78
CA GLU A 137 -16.87 -4.44 -3.94
C GLU A 137 -15.76 -3.49 -4.40
N VAL A 138 -14.59 -4.01 -4.73
CA VAL A 138 -13.46 -3.18 -5.19
C VAL A 138 -13.71 -2.67 -6.61
N VAL A 139 -14.32 -3.48 -7.47
CA VAL A 139 -14.71 -3.06 -8.82
C VAL A 139 -15.72 -1.89 -8.74
N ASP A 140 -16.66 -1.95 -7.83
CA ASP A 140 -17.64 -0.86 -7.62
C ASP A 140 -16.97 0.41 -7.08
N GLN A 141 -16.03 0.28 -6.15
CA GLN A 141 -15.23 1.41 -5.66
C GLN A 141 -14.39 2.03 -6.78
N MET A 142 -13.83 1.23 -7.68
CA MET A 142 -13.10 1.72 -8.86
C MET A 142 -14.00 2.53 -9.78
N LYS A 143 -15.23 2.06 -10.04
CA LYS A 143 -16.22 2.81 -10.86
C LYS A 143 -16.55 4.16 -10.23
N ILE A 144 -16.84 4.18 -8.93
CA ILE A 144 -17.14 5.41 -8.19
C ILE A 144 -15.96 6.40 -8.29
N ALA A 145 -14.74 5.94 -8.03
CA ALA A 145 -13.54 6.77 -8.11
C ALA A 145 -13.33 7.33 -9.53
N ALA A 146 -13.52 6.53 -10.55
CA ALA A 146 -13.41 6.97 -11.95
C ALA A 146 -14.46 8.02 -12.32
N ASP A 147 -15.71 7.83 -11.90
CA ASP A 147 -16.80 8.76 -12.16
C ASP A 147 -16.60 10.10 -11.42
N GLU A 148 -16.18 10.06 -10.17
CA GLU A 148 -15.84 11.26 -9.41
C GLU A 148 -14.69 12.05 -10.05
N PHE A 149 -13.67 11.34 -10.52
CA PHE A 149 -12.54 11.96 -11.22
C PHE A 149 -12.97 12.59 -12.55
N ALA A 150 -13.80 11.90 -13.33
CA ALA A 150 -14.31 12.39 -14.60
C ALA A 150 -15.15 13.67 -14.46
N ARG A 151 -15.88 13.83 -13.35
CA ARG A 151 -16.69 15.05 -13.08
C ARG A 151 -15.84 16.32 -12.96
N ASN A 152 -14.55 16.20 -12.61
CA ASN A 152 -13.66 17.35 -12.54
C ASN A 152 -13.37 17.95 -13.93
N TYR A 153 -13.65 17.23 -15.01
CA TYR A 153 -13.37 17.61 -16.39
C TYR A 153 -14.62 17.76 -17.27
N SER A 154 -15.77 17.68 -16.66
CA SER A 154 -17.06 17.87 -17.36
C SER A 154 -17.64 19.25 -17.19
#